data_86ca785e4a80ca698d38510318cb5c60
#
_entry.id   86ca785e4a80ca698d38510318cb5c60
#
_cell.length_a   1.000
_cell.length_b   1.000
_cell.length_c   1.000
_cell.angle_alpha   90.00
_cell.angle_beta   90.00
_cell.angle_gamma   90.00
#
_symmetry.space_group_name_H-M   'P 1'
#
loop_
_entity.id
_entity.type
_entity.pdbx_description
1 polymer ?
#
loop_
_entity_poly.entity_id
_entity_poly.type
_entity_poly.pdbx_seq_one_letter_code
_entity_poly.pdbx_strand_id
1 'polypeptide(L)'
;MSMTFRRISFLAAPLALSLLCLGLTGCGLTVRQQAAISKFSATTAALAGQVEDNLVQTRNDVVALRTGMLALDAGTVDLENTSADLDAGLNVDELETRLKAAGALKRFGMMLETLATDTQSGELQAASDQFVASLRQVQGVNLSEAKAEAIGQVISKVGGLWINARRKKALQRVIVETRQPLQTLANLVAHDFNVTNEQWLAVLTATQDEINDSLQSQMEFVAEGKHTNPEDDKSPKWKESEVTLRQDRYQALKLEAAARVKRAELISERMLRSVAGFRGAHEDLFVIIQSNKVTLDKIDGYYTEIDSLIRLSKILAAKERK
;
A
#
# COMPACT_ATOMS: atom_id res chain seq x y z
N MET A 1 70.17 -9.22 -56.04
CA MET A 1 69.89 -9.62 -54.65
C MET A 1 68.97 -8.57 -54.09
N SER A 2 67.68 -8.85 -54.01
CA SER A 2 66.67 -7.92 -53.65
C SER A 2 65.98 -8.44 -52.39
N MET A 3 66.01 -7.65 -51.33
CA MET A 3 65.24 -7.83 -50.06
C MET A 3 63.95 -7.04 -50.18
N THR A 4 62.86 -7.71 -50.31
CA THR A 4 61.52 -7.11 -50.17
C THR A 4 60.99 -7.40 -48.79
N PHE A 5 60.67 -6.31 -48.08
CA PHE A 5 60.31 -6.21 -46.67
C PHE A 5 58.87 -6.49 -46.45
N ARG A 6 58.58 -7.40 -45.50
CA ARG A 6 57.25 -7.54 -44.80
C ARG A 6 56.93 -6.31 -43.96
N ARG A 7 55.94 -5.54 -44.35
CA ARG A 7 55.27 -4.55 -43.52
C ARG A 7 53.76 -4.59 -43.71
N ILE A 8 53.09 -5.61 -43.24
CA ILE A 8 51.65 -5.62 -43.09
C ILE A 8 51.31 -6.55 -41.93
N SER A 9 51.34 -6.09 -40.68
CA SER A 9 50.77 -6.86 -39.56
C SER A 9 50.50 -6.04 -38.29
N PHE A 10 50.60 -4.68 -38.28
CA PHE A 10 50.45 -3.91 -37.06
C PHE A 10 49.12 -3.14 -36.91
N LEU A 11 48.26 -3.13 -37.93
CA LEU A 11 46.99 -2.39 -37.90
C LEU A 11 45.75 -3.24 -37.60
N ALA A 12 45.86 -4.55 -37.58
CA ALA A 12 44.73 -5.46 -37.34
C ALA A 12 44.41 -5.65 -35.82
N ALA A 13 45.38 -5.49 -34.94
CA ALA A 13 45.22 -5.73 -33.51
C ALA A 13 44.34 -4.69 -32.79
N PRO A 14 44.43 -3.36 -33.04
CA PRO A 14 43.59 -2.40 -32.38
C PRO A 14 42.13 -2.45 -32.85
N LEU A 15 41.84 -2.88 -34.08
CA LEU A 15 40.48 -3.00 -34.59
C LEU A 15 39.71 -4.17 -33.97
N ALA A 16 40.38 -5.29 -33.72
CA ALA A 16 39.79 -6.45 -33.06
C ALA A 16 39.49 -6.17 -31.58
N LEU A 17 40.35 -5.39 -30.91
CA LEU A 17 40.13 -5.02 -29.50
C LEU A 17 38.96 -4.03 -29.34
N SER A 18 38.79 -3.09 -30.27
CA SER A 18 37.65 -2.14 -30.25
C SER A 18 36.32 -2.83 -30.58
N LEU A 19 36.27 -3.85 -31.44
CA LEU A 19 35.07 -4.64 -31.68
C LEU A 19 34.69 -5.51 -30.46
N LEU A 20 35.68 -6.01 -29.72
CA LEU A 20 35.43 -6.78 -28.48
C LEU A 20 34.83 -5.91 -27.37
N CYS A 21 35.26 -4.67 -27.25
CA CYS A 21 34.71 -3.71 -26.30
C CYS A 21 33.26 -3.28 -26.63
N LEU A 22 32.90 -3.20 -27.91
CA LEU A 22 31.53 -2.87 -28.34
C LEU A 22 30.53 -4.02 -28.10
N GLY A 23 31.00 -5.29 -28.11
CA GLY A 23 30.15 -6.43 -27.77
C GLY A 23 29.81 -6.61 -26.28
N LEU A 24 30.60 -6.01 -25.39
CA LEU A 24 30.40 -6.13 -23.93
C LEU A 24 29.42 -5.13 -23.36
N THR A 25 29.09 -4.06 -24.06
CA THR A 25 28.19 -3.01 -23.58
C THR A 25 26.70 -3.38 -23.68
N GLY A 26 26.34 -4.45 -24.41
CA GLY A 26 24.94 -4.85 -24.64
C GLY A 26 24.32 -5.79 -23.61
N CYS A 27 25.11 -6.38 -22.71
CA CYS A 27 24.65 -7.47 -21.82
C CYS A 27 24.14 -7.02 -20.45
N GLY A 28 24.32 -5.75 -20.07
CA GLY A 28 23.94 -5.21 -18.77
C GLY A 28 22.62 -4.41 -18.78
N LEU A 29 22.25 -3.91 -17.61
CA LEU A 29 21.20 -2.93 -17.50
C LEU A 29 21.67 -1.58 -18.07
N THR A 30 20.85 -0.96 -18.89
CA THR A 30 21.09 0.42 -19.32
C THR A 30 20.75 1.40 -18.19
N VAL A 31 21.31 2.60 -18.24
CA VAL A 31 20.98 3.69 -17.29
C VAL A 31 19.47 3.98 -17.27
N ARG A 32 18.80 3.90 -18.41
CA ARG A 32 17.34 4.07 -18.52
C ARG A 32 16.59 2.93 -17.84
N GLN A 33 17.04 1.69 -17.96
CA GLN A 33 16.44 0.55 -17.27
C GLN A 33 16.63 0.65 -15.76
N GLN A 34 17.81 1.06 -15.30
CA GLN A 34 18.05 1.30 -13.87
C GLN A 34 17.14 2.40 -13.33
N ALA A 35 17.04 3.54 -14.02
CA ALA A 35 16.15 4.62 -13.63
C ALA A 35 14.67 4.18 -13.58
N ALA A 36 14.22 3.35 -14.53
CA ALA A 36 12.87 2.78 -14.53
C ALA A 36 12.61 1.90 -13.31
N ILE A 37 13.58 1.04 -12.97
CA ILE A 37 13.50 0.14 -11.81
C ILE A 37 13.47 0.96 -10.51
N SER A 38 14.39 1.91 -10.33
CA SER A 38 14.44 2.78 -9.15
C SER A 38 13.15 3.58 -8.99
N LYS A 39 12.62 4.13 -10.08
CA LYS A 39 11.34 4.86 -10.04
C LYS A 39 10.19 3.94 -9.63
N PHE A 40 10.07 2.77 -10.23
CA PHE A 40 9.06 1.78 -9.86
C PHE A 40 9.20 1.34 -8.40
N SER A 41 10.42 1.08 -7.93
CA SER A 41 10.73 0.63 -6.57
C SER A 41 10.32 1.68 -5.54
N ALA A 42 10.75 2.93 -5.72
CA ALA A 42 10.39 4.04 -4.85
C ALA A 42 8.87 4.28 -4.82
N THR A 43 8.21 4.20 -5.98
CA THR A 43 6.76 4.35 -6.09
C THR A 43 6.03 3.22 -5.38
N THR A 44 6.53 1.98 -5.45
CA THR A 44 5.94 0.83 -4.77
C THR A 44 6.08 0.95 -3.25
N ALA A 45 7.21 1.42 -2.75
CA ALA A 45 7.40 1.71 -1.32
C ALA A 45 6.46 2.82 -0.84
N ALA A 46 6.24 3.86 -1.66
CA ALA A 46 5.31 4.94 -1.36
C ALA A 46 3.84 4.45 -1.36
N LEU A 47 3.44 3.59 -2.30
CA LEU A 47 2.13 2.93 -2.29
C LEU A 47 1.93 2.17 -0.98
N ALA A 48 2.90 1.34 -0.59
CA ALA A 48 2.82 0.57 0.65
C ALA A 48 2.63 1.48 1.88
N GLY A 49 3.38 2.59 1.97
CA GLY A 49 3.19 3.56 3.04
C GLY A 49 1.79 4.19 3.04
N GLN A 50 1.24 4.52 1.87
CA GLN A 50 -0.13 5.04 1.80
C GLN A 50 -1.18 3.98 2.20
N VAL A 51 -0.96 2.70 1.90
CA VAL A 51 -1.82 1.61 2.37
C VAL A 51 -1.77 1.52 3.89
N GLU A 52 -0.56 1.48 4.48
CA GLU A 52 -0.36 1.43 5.93
C GLU A 52 -1.06 2.60 6.64
N ASP A 53 -0.79 3.83 6.21
CA ASP A 53 -1.34 5.06 6.79
C ASP A 53 -2.87 5.07 6.75
N ASN A 54 -3.48 4.70 5.62
CA ASN A 54 -4.92 4.77 5.46
C ASN A 54 -5.66 3.62 6.17
N LEU A 55 -5.08 2.43 6.30
CA LEU A 55 -5.65 1.36 7.12
C LEU A 55 -5.69 1.75 8.60
N VAL A 56 -4.60 2.29 9.13
CA VAL A 56 -4.51 2.78 10.51
C VAL A 56 -5.49 3.93 10.74
N GLN A 57 -5.57 4.87 9.79
CA GLN A 57 -6.46 6.01 9.90
C GLN A 57 -7.93 5.59 9.91
N THR A 58 -8.35 4.65 9.04
CA THR A 58 -9.72 4.14 9.01
C THR A 58 -10.12 3.54 10.35
N ARG A 59 -9.26 2.70 10.94
CA ARG A 59 -9.50 2.14 12.27
C ARG A 59 -9.64 3.24 13.33
N ASN A 60 -8.73 4.21 13.32
CA ASN A 60 -8.77 5.33 14.28
C ASN A 60 -10.06 6.16 14.12
N ASP A 61 -10.53 6.33 12.90
CA ASP A 61 -11.79 7.04 12.63
C ASP A 61 -13.00 6.30 13.21
N VAL A 62 -13.08 4.98 13.01
CA VAL A 62 -14.15 4.14 13.57
C VAL A 62 -14.13 4.21 15.10
N VAL A 63 -12.96 4.01 15.72
CA VAL A 63 -12.79 4.09 17.18
C VAL A 63 -13.21 5.46 17.72
N ALA A 64 -12.80 6.55 17.07
CA ALA A 64 -13.14 7.89 17.51
C ALA A 64 -14.65 8.17 17.40
N LEU A 65 -15.29 7.76 16.30
CA LEU A 65 -16.74 7.95 16.11
C LEU A 65 -17.54 7.13 17.12
N ARG A 66 -17.20 5.86 17.34
CA ARG A 66 -17.87 5.02 18.36
C ARG A 66 -17.64 5.51 19.77
N THR A 67 -16.45 5.99 20.09
CA THR A 67 -16.18 6.65 21.38
C THR A 67 -17.05 7.89 21.55
N GLY A 68 -17.21 8.68 20.48
CA GLY A 68 -18.12 9.84 20.47
C GLY A 68 -19.56 9.45 20.73
N MET A 69 -20.06 8.38 20.10
CA MET A 69 -21.42 7.84 20.37
C MET A 69 -21.57 7.43 21.83
N LEU A 70 -20.67 6.62 22.36
CA LEU A 70 -20.72 6.18 23.76
C LEU A 70 -20.69 7.35 24.74
N ALA A 71 -19.91 8.38 24.48
CA ALA A 71 -19.87 9.57 25.32
C ALA A 71 -21.20 10.33 25.32
N LEU A 72 -22.00 10.24 24.26
CA LEU A 72 -23.34 10.82 24.18
C LEU A 72 -24.40 9.96 24.88
N ASP A 73 -24.23 8.63 24.83
CA ASP A 73 -25.11 7.65 25.44
C ASP A 73 -24.80 7.42 26.93
N ALA A 74 -23.60 7.75 27.40
CA ALA A 74 -23.06 7.43 28.72
C ALA A 74 -23.84 8.04 29.93
N GLY A 75 -24.90 8.79 29.68
CA GLY A 75 -25.88 9.09 30.73
C GLY A 75 -26.64 7.86 31.25
N THR A 76 -26.54 6.72 30.53
CA THR A 76 -27.31 5.48 30.80
C THR A 76 -26.44 4.20 30.73
N VAL A 77 -25.19 4.30 30.34
CA VAL A 77 -24.31 3.12 30.11
C VAL A 77 -23.31 2.99 31.24
N ASP A 78 -23.35 1.82 31.89
CA ASP A 78 -22.32 1.40 32.84
C ASP A 78 -21.04 1.07 32.06
N LEU A 79 -20.10 1.99 32.01
CA LEU A 79 -18.84 1.86 31.28
C LEU A 79 -17.97 0.72 31.80
N GLU A 80 -18.18 0.24 33.03
CA GLU A 80 -17.41 -0.90 33.57
C GLU A 80 -17.84 -2.24 32.97
N ASN A 81 -19.09 -2.35 32.49
CA ASN A 81 -19.63 -3.56 31.87
C ASN A 81 -19.68 -3.55 30.35
N THR A 82 -19.34 -2.44 29.72
CA THR A 82 -19.36 -2.35 28.26
C THR A 82 -18.00 -2.75 27.70
N SER A 83 -17.81 -4.04 27.42
CA SER A 83 -16.82 -4.48 26.45
C SER A 83 -17.27 -4.08 25.05
N ALA A 84 -17.47 -2.77 24.86
CA ALA A 84 -17.87 -2.25 23.57
C ALA A 84 -16.76 -2.54 22.57
N ASP A 85 -17.06 -3.25 21.53
CA ASP A 85 -16.21 -3.42 20.36
C ASP A 85 -16.09 -2.05 19.66
N LEU A 86 -15.23 -1.18 20.21
CA LEU A 86 -15.04 0.18 19.72
C LEU A 86 -14.48 0.20 18.29
N ASP A 87 -13.79 -0.84 17.89
CA ASP A 87 -13.20 -0.91 16.57
C ASP A 87 -14.09 -1.64 15.54
N ALA A 88 -15.30 -2.06 15.96
CA ALA A 88 -16.29 -2.69 15.06
C ALA A 88 -15.74 -3.87 14.26
N GLY A 89 -14.90 -4.69 14.89
CA GLY A 89 -14.22 -5.80 14.23
C GLY A 89 -12.93 -5.42 13.49
N LEU A 90 -12.56 -4.14 13.43
CA LEU A 90 -11.26 -3.71 12.94
C LEU A 90 -10.18 -3.86 14.01
N ASN A 91 -10.11 -5.04 14.62
CA ASN A 91 -9.20 -5.31 15.72
C ASN A 91 -7.71 -5.22 15.30
N VAL A 92 -6.83 -5.19 16.30
CA VAL A 92 -5.39 -5.03 16.06
C VAL A 92 -4.81 -6.18 15.24
N ASP A 93 -5.28 -7.42 15.43
CA ASP A 93 -4.78 -8.59 14.72
C ASP A 93 -5.16 -8.53 13.23
N GLU A 94 -6.38 -8.10 12.93
CA GLU A 94 -6.86 -7.86 11.58
C GLU A 94 -6.05 -6.74 10.88
N LEU A 95 -5.80 -5.64 11.60
CA LEU A 95 -4.95 -4.56 11.11
C LEU A 95 -3.53 -5.07 10.83
N GLU A 96 -2.93 -5.82 11.78
CA GLU A 96 -1.58 -6.37 11.62
C GLU A 96 -1.48 -7.28 10.38
N THR A 97 -2.50 -8.11 10.14
CA THR A 97 -2.56 -8.98 8.95
C THR A 97 -2.51 -8.17 7.65
N ARG A 98 -3.22 -7.05 7.57
CA ARG A 98 -3.23 -6.14 6.41
C ARG A 98 -1.92 -5.36 6.28
N LEU A 99 -1.35 -4.91 7.39
CA LEU A 99 -0.05 -4.23 7.41
C LEU A 99 1.08 -5.15 6.94
N LYS A 100 1.00 -6.47 7.19
CA LYS A 100 1.95 -7.45 6.64
C LYS A 100 1.94 -7.47 5.11
N ALA A 101 0.76 -7.34 4.48
CA ALA A 101 0.64 -7.27 3.02
C ALA A 101 1.29 -5.99 2.46
N ALA A 102 1.02 -4.83 3.07
CA ALA A 102 1.65 -3.57 2.71
C ALA A 102 3.18 -3.63 2.93
N GLY A 103 3.62 -4.17 4.06
CA GLY A 103 5.04 -4.39 4.35
C GLY A 103 5.74 -5.27 3.33
N ALA A 104 5.07 -6.31 2.80
CA ALA A 104 5.60 -7.16 1.74
C ALA A 104 5.78 -6.39 0.42
N LEU A 105 4.85 -5.51 0.03
CA LEU A 105 5.00 -4.62 -1.12
C LEU A 105 6.20 -3.66 -0.96
N LYS A 106 6.36 -3.08 0.23
CA LYS A 106 7.48 -2.20 0.56
C LYS A 106 8.82 -2.92 0.41
N ARG A 107 8.93 -4.13 0.96
CA ARG A 107 10.14 -4.96 0.87
C ARG A 107 10.45 -5.40 -0.56
N PHE A 108 9.42 -5.65 -1.37
CA PHE A 108 9.59 -5.88 -2.80
C PHE A 108 10.24 -4.69 -3.50
N GLY A 109 9.73 -3.47 -3.28
CA GLY A 109 10.33 -2.25 -3.80
C GLY A 109 11.80 -2.12 -3.38
N MET A 110 12.10 -2.27 -2.10
CA MET A 110 13.47 -2.20 -1.57
C MET A 110 14.39 -3.25 -2.20
N MET A 111 13.93 -4.48 -2.36
CA MET A 111 14.70 -5.55 -3.02
C MET A 111 15.02 -5.22 -4.48
N LEU A 112 14.05 -4.69 -5.23
CA LEU A 112 14.28 -4.27 -6.62
C LEU A 112 15.26 -3.10 -6.70
N GLU A 113 15.19 -2.13 -5.78
CA GLU A 113 16.13 -1.01 -5.72
C GLU A 113 17.55 -1.51 -5.46
N THR A 114 17.72 -2.40 -4.49
CA THR A 114 19.01 -3.04 -4.20
C THR A 114 19.54 -3.81 -5.40
N LEU A 115 18.66 -4.49 -6.17
CA LEU A 115 19.03 -5.15 -7.42
C LEU A 115 19.44 -4.18 -8.55
N ALA A 116 18.87 -3.00 -8.58
CA ALA A 116 19.14 -1.99 -9.62
C ALA A 116 20.40 -1.18 -9.32
N THR A 117 20.68 -0.91 -8.05
CA THR A 117 21.85 -0.16 -7.58
C THR A 117 23.06 -1.07 -7.41
N ASP A 118 24.25 -0.51 -7.37
CA ASP A 118 25.50 -1.26 -7.32
C ASP A 118 25.92 -1.56 -5.87
N THR A 119 25.07 -2.29 -5.16
CA THR A 119 25.26 -2.62 -3.76
C THR A 119 25.94 -3.96 -3.55
N GLN A 120 26.47 -4.16 -2.35
CA GLN A 120 27.19 -5.37 -1.98
C GLN A 120 26.25 -6.59 -1.94
N SER A 121 26.78 -7.75 -2.31
CA SER A 121 26.02 -9.01 -2.37
C SER A 121 25.29 -9.38 -1.07
N GLY A 122 25.83 -8.96 0.09
CA GLY A 122 25.21 -9.21 1.39
C GLY A 122 23.92 -8.41 1.63
N GLU A 123 23.85 -7.18 1.16
CA GLU A 123 22.64 -6.34 1.29
C GLU A 123 21.50 -6.89 0.45
N LEU A 124 21.83 -7.37 -0.74
CA LEU A 124 20.85 -7.97 -1.64
C LEU A 124 20.29 -9.29 -1.08
N GLN A 125 21.17 -10.14 -0.51
CA GLN A 125 20.71 -11.36 0.15
C GLN A 125 19.76 -11.02 1.29
N ALA A 126 20.12 -10.06 2.15
CA ALA A 126 19.28 -9.63 3.26
C ALA A 126 17.93 -9.07 2.79
N ALA A 127 17.93 -8.23 1.74
CA ALA A 127 16.69 -7.67 1.16
C ALA A 127 15.77 -8.75 0.59
N SER A 128 16.34 -9.77 -0.06
CA SER A 128 15.59 -10.91 -0.59
C SER A 128 15.00 -11.79 0.51
N ASP A 129 15.81 -12.13 1.51
CA ASP A 129 15.36 -12.97 2.63
C ASP A 129 14.24 -12.27 3.41
N GLN A 130 14.35 -10.95 3.61
CA GLN A 130 13.31 -10.15 4.23
C GLN A 130 12.02 -10.11 3.39
N PHE A 131 12.14 -9.98 2.07
CA PHE A 131 10.97 -10.02 1.19
C PHE A 131 10.29 -11.39 1.21
N VAL A 132 11.04 -12.49 1.05
CA VAL A 132 10.50 -13.86 1.11
C VAL A 132 9.84 -14.12 2.46
N ALA A 133 10.50 -13.74 3.57
CA ALA A 133 9.94 -13.87 4.90
C ALA A 133 8.63 -13.07 5.05
N SER A 134 8.56 -11.86 4.51
CA SER A 134 7.34 -11.05 4.56
C SER A 134 6.19 -11.66 3.74
N LEU A 135 6.46 -12.23 2.57
CA LEU A 135 5.43 -12.93 1.77
C LEU A 135 4.85 -14.15 2.49
N ARG A 136 5.68 -14.89 3.23
CA ARG A 136 5.21 -16.05 4.02
C ARG A 136 4.29 -15.67 5.17
N GLN A 137 4.36 -14.44 5.65
CA GLN A 137 3.52 -13.92 6.73
C GLN A 137 2.15 -13.43 6.25
N VAL A 138 1.96 -13.25 4.94
CA VAL A 138 0.70 -12.76 4.39
C VAL A 138 -0.26 -13.92 4.15
N GLN A 139 -1.39 -13.89 4.83
CA GLN A 139 -2.46 -14.87 4.65
C GLN A 139 -3.00 -14.80 3.21
N GLY A 140 -3.21 -15.94 2.58
CA GLY A 140 -3.70 -16.03 1.20
C GLY A 140 -2.59 -15.96 0.13
N VAL A 141 -1.35 -15.62 0.49
CA VAL A 141 -0.21 -15.71 -0.42
C VAL A 141 0.45 -17.07 -0.30
N ASN A 142 0.11 -17.98 -1.21
CA ASN A 142 0.73 -19.29 -1.28
C ASN A 142 2.09 -19.22 -1.98
N LEU A 143 3.15 -18.99 -1.22
CA LEU A 143 4.51 -19.07 -1.70
C LEU A 143 5.04 -20.50 -1.51
N SER A 144 5.12 -21.28 -2.60
CA SER A 144 5.72 -22.62 -2.52
C SER A 144 7.21 -22.53 -2.15
N GLU A 145 7.72 -23.54 -1.44
CA GLU A 145 9.14 -23.61 -1.08
C GLU A 145 10.05 -23.45 -2.30
N ALA A 146 9.69 -24.09 -3.42
CA ALA A 146 10.42 -23.96 -4.66
C ALA A 146 10.49 -22.52 -5.20
N LYS A 147 9.40 -21.73 -5.08
CA LYS A 147 9.39 -20.31 -5.47
C LYS A 147 10.18 -19.45 -4.50
N ALA A 148 10.04 -19.69 -3.20
CA ALA A 148 10.82 -19.00 -2.18
C ALA A 148 12.32 -19.22 -2.38
N GLU A 149 12.70 -20.48 -2.58
CA GLU A 149 14.08 -20.86 -2.91
C GLU A 149 14.54 -20.27 -4.23
N ALA A 150 13.70 -20.24 -5.28
CA ALA A 150 14.03 -19.63 -6.56
C ALA A 150 14.34 -18.13 -6.43
N ILE A 151 13.56 -17.38 -5.63
CA ILE A 151 13.80 -15.97 -5.34
C ILE A 151 15.12 -15.81 -4.55
N GLY A 152 15.35 -16.61 -3.52
CA GLY A 152 16.58 -16.59 -2.72
C GLY A 152 17.83 -17.02 -3.51
N GLN A 153 17.75 -18.10 -4.29
CA GLN A 153 18.89 -18.61 -5.07
C GLN A 153 19.30 -17.73 -6.25
N VAL A 154 18.36 -16.98 -6.85
CA VAL A 154 18.71 -15.99 -7.89
C VAL A 154 19.75 -15.01 -7.34
N ILE A 155 19.67 -14.74 -6.08
CA ILE A 155 20.44 -13.72 -5.38
C ILE A 155 21.73 -14.30 -4.82
N SER A 156 21.69 -15.48 -4.18
CA SER A 156 22.88 -16.13 -3.62
C SER A 156 23.91 -16.57 -4.68
N LYS A 157 23.45 -17.00 -5.85
CA LYS A 157 24.34 -17.42 -6.97
C LYS A 157 25.03 -16.25 -7.67
N VAL A 158 24.68 -15.02 -7.35
CA VAL A 158 25.29 -13.82 -7.92
C VAL A 158 26.47 -13.31 -7.07
N GLY A 159 26.78 -14.00 -5.96
CA GLY A 159 27.87 -13.62 -5.06
C GLY A 159 29.24 -13.54 -5.75
N GLY A 160 29.94 -12.43 -5.56
CA GLY A 160 31.39 -12.25 -5.76
C GLY A 160 31.82 -11.36 -6.91
N LEU A 161 31.24 -11.39 -8.09
CA LEU A 161 31.55 -10.49 -9.20
C LEU A 161 30.29 -10.15 -9.98
N TRP A 162 29.70 -9.01 -9.64
CA TRP A 162 28.53 -8.48 -10.34
C TRP A 162 28.87 -8.02 -11.76
N ILE A 163 28.82 -8.94 -12.72
CA ILE A 163 28.77 -8.55 -14.11
C ILE A 163 27.35 -8.10 -14.40
N ASN A 164 27.16 -6.89 -14.96
CA ASN A 164 25.86 -6.31 -15.32
C ASN A 164 24.90 -7.28 -16.02
N ALA A 165 25.39 -8.22 -16.80
CA ALA A 165 24.59 -9.26 -17.46
C ALA A 165 23.92 -10.24 -16.48
N ARG A 166 24.56 -10.57 -15.36
CA ARG A 166 23.98 -11.45 -14.34
C ARG A 166 22.89 -10.73 -13.56
N ARG A 167 23.07 -9.44 -13.28
CA ARG A 167 22.08 -8.57 -12.65
C ARG A 167 20.79 -8.50 -13.47
N LYS A 168 20.89 -8.26 -14.78
CA LYS A 168 19.74 -8.25 -15.69
C LYS A 168 18.96 -9.56 -15.64
N LYS A 169 19.65 -10.71 -15.70
CA LYS A 169 19.02 -12.04 -15.60
C LYS A 169 18.37 -12.27 -14.23
N ALA A 170 19.00 -11.83 -13.13
CA ALA A 170 18.45 -11.92 -11.80
C ALA A 170 17.15 -11.11 -11.67
N LEU A 171 17.15 -9.87 -12.14
CA LEU A 171 15.95 -9.02 -12.17
C LEU A 171 14.82 -9.63 -12.99
N GLN A 172 15.12 -10.13 -14.20
CA GLN A 172 14.14 -10.82 -15.05
C GLN A 172 13.48 -11.98 -14.28
N ARG A 173 14.29 -12.81 -13.63
CA ARG A 173 13.79 -13.97 -12.91
C ARG A 173 12.98 -13.56 -11.66
N VAL A 174 13.47 -12.60 -10.87
CA VAL A 174 12.73 -12.08 -9.72
C VAL A 174 11.36 -11.57 -10.15
N ILE A 175 11.27 -10.75 -11.19
CA ILE A 175 9.99 -10.19 -11.66
C ILE A 175 9.03 -11.29 -12.11
N VAL A 176 9.54 -12.35 -12.77
CA VAL A 176 8.70 -13.49 -13.18
C VAL A 176 8.19 -14.27 -11.97
N GLU A 177 9.08 -14.65 -11.05
CA GLU A 177 8.74 -15.47 -9.89
C GLU A 177 7.84 -14.73 -8.89
N THR A 178 7.96 -13.40 -8.82
CA THR A 178 7.13 -12.58 -7.92
C THR A 178 5.79 -12.17 -8.52
N ARG A 179 5.54 -12.36 -9.81
CA ARG A 179 4.33 -11.89 -10.50
C ARG A 179 3.05 -12.33 -9.79
N GLN A 180 2.90 -13.62 -9.51
CA GLN A 180 1.70 -14.15 -8.87
C GLN A 180 1.54 -13.68 -7.42
N PRO A 181 2.55 -13.78 -6.55
CA PRO A 181 2.48 -13.23 -5.19
C PRO A 181 2.09 -11.76 -5.16
N LEU A 182 2.69 -10.93 -6.03
CA LEU A 182 2.39 -9.51 -6.10
C LEU A 182 0.98 -9.21 -6.60
N GLN A 183 0.46 -9.99 -7.55
CA GLN A 183 -0.94 -9.89 -7.96
C GLN A 183 -1.88 -10.21 -6.80
N THR A 184 -1.57 -11.23 -5.99
CA THR A 184 -2.33 -11.56 -4.79
C THR A 184 -2.30 -10.41 -3.77
N LEU A 185 -1.12 -9.84 -3.47
CA LEU A 185 -1.00 -8.67 -2.59
C LEU A 185 -1.80 -7.48 -3.12
N ALA A 186 -1.72 -7.19 -4.41
CA ALA A 186 -2.48 -6.11 -5.05
C ALA A 186 -4.00 -6.35 -5.00
N ASN A 187 -4.44 -7.61 -5.08
CA ASN A 187 -5.84 -7.97 -4.91
C ASN A 187 -6.31 -7.76 -3.47
N LEU A 188 -5.51 -8.16 -2.47
CA LEU A 188 -5.83 -7.95 -1.06
C LEU A 188 -5.99 -6.44 -0.76
N VAL A 189 -5.03 -5.63 -1.19
CA VAL A 189 -5.13 -4.17 -1.02
C VAL A 189 -6.36 -3.60 -1.73
N ALA A 190 -6.61 -3.99 -3.00
CA ALA A 190 -7.78 -3.52 -3.72
C ALA A 190 -9.10 -3.94 -3.05
N HIS A 191 -9.13 -5.11 -2.44
CA HIS A 191 -10.30 -5.63 -1.73
C HIS A 191 -10.59 -4.81 -0.47
N ASP A 192 -9.58 -4.49 0.34
CA ASP A 192 -9.72 -3.71 1.56
C ASP A 192 -10.16 -2.25 1.29
N PHE A 193 -9.74 -1.68 0.16
CA PHE A 193 -10.12 -0.33 -0.25
C PHE A 193 -11.37 -0.25 -1.13
N ASN A 194 -12.08 -1.34 -1.35
CA ASN A 194 -13.33 -1.32 -2.11
C ASN A 194 -14.53 -1.05 -1.18
N VAL A 195 -15.11 0.12 -1.28
CA VAL A 195 -16.26 0.56 -0.45
C VAL A 195 -17.55 -0.23 -0.70
N THR A 196 -17.63 -1.00 -1.79
CA THR A 196 -18.84 -1.78 -2.11
C THR A 196 -18.88 -3.15 -1.45
N ASN A 197 -17.76 -3.61 -0.87
CA ASN A 197 -17.66 -4.89 -0.19
C ASN A 197 -17.76 -4.66 1.33
N GLU A 198 -18.18 -5.67 2.08
CA GLU A 198 -18.20 -5.68 3.55
C GLU A 198 -16.75 -5.75 4.11
N GLN A 199 -15.93 -4.77 3.72
CA GLN A 199 -14.51 -4.76 4.00
C GLN A 199 -14.10 -3.58 4.86
N TRP A 200 -12.81 -3.37 5.02
CA TRP A 200 -12.21 -2.43 5.95
C TRP A 200 -12.81 -1.02 5.90
N LEU A 201 -13.05 -0.47 4.70
CA LEU A 201 -13.69 0.85 4.55
C LEU A 201 -15.21 0.83 4.77
N ALA A 202 -15.88 -0.29 4.49
CA ALA A 202 -17.32 -0.40 4.68
C ALA A 202 -17.72 -0.32 6.16
N VAL A 203 -16.85 -0.73 7.08
CA VAL A 203 -17.07 -0.57 8.53
C VAL A 203 -17.24 0.89 8.92
N LEU A 204 -16.49 1.80 8.29
CA LEU A 204 -16.65 3.24 8.55
C LEU A 204 -18.01 3.75 8.06
N THR A 205 -18.52 3.28 6.94
CA THR A 205 -19.85 3.60 6.43
C THR A 205 -20.93 3.05 7.35
N ALA A 206 -20.81 1.79 7.79
CA ALA A 206 -21.72 1.19 8.76
C ALA A 206 -21.76 1.97 10.09
N THR A 207 -20.60 2.44 10.57
CA THR A 207 -20.52 3.28 11.77
C THR A 207 -21.23 4.63 11.57
N GLN A 208 -21.16 5.22 10.37
CA GLN A 208 -21.92 6.42 10.04
C GLN A 208 -23.44 6.15 10.07
N ASP A 209 -23.88 5.01 9.55
CA ASP A 209 -25.29 4.64 9.53
C ASP A 209 -25.79 4.40 10.96
N GLU A 210 -25.03 3.74 11.84
CA GLU A 210 -25.34 3.60 13.27
C GLU A 210 -25.51 4.98 13.95
N ILE A 211 -24.65 5.95 13.65
CA ILE A 211 -24.78 7.33 14.19
C ILE A 211 -26.05 8.01 13.69
N ASN A 212 -26.38 7.83 12.39
CA ASN A 212 -27.59 8.40 11.81
C ASN A 212 -28.86 7.82 12.44
N ASP A 213 -28.91 6.50 12.66
CA ASP A 213 -30.04 5.80 13.27
C ASP A 213 -30.21 6.19 14.73
N SER A 214 -29.10 6.30 15.48
CA SER A 214 -29.11 6.76 16.87
C SER A 214 -29.65 8.19 16.98
N LEU A 215 -29.22 9.09 16.07
CA LEU A 215 -29.74 10.47 16.05
C LEU A 215 -31.24 10.50 15.73
N GLN A 216 -31.68 9.74 14.74
CA GLN A 216 -33.08 9.66 14.35
C GLN A 216 -33.95 9.18 15.53
N SER A 217 -33.55 8.09 16.17
CA SER A 217 -34.27 7.53 17.34
C SER A 217 -34.36 8.53 18.48
N GLN A 218 -33.33 9.30 18.75
CA GLN A 218 -33.33 10.34 19.75
C GLN A 218 -34.25 11.52 19.39
N MET A 219 -34.25 11.92 18.13
CA MET A 219 -35.15 12.98 17.66
C MET A 219 -36.62 12.56 17.74
N GLU A 220 -36.95 11.32 17.39
CA GLU A 220 -38.30 10.77 17.54
C GLU A 220 -38.72 10.69 18.98
N PHE A 221 -37.83 10.23 19.88
CA PHE A 221 -38.09 10.20 21.32
C PHE A 221 -38.41 11.60 21.90
N VAL A 222 -37.68 12.63 21.48
CA VAL A 222 -37.92 14.02 21.86
C VAL A 222 -39.24 14.53 21.27
N ALA A 223 -39.52 14.25 19.99
CA ALA A 223 -40.72 14.73 19.31
C ALA A 223 -42.02 14.12 19.87
N GLU A 224 -41.96 12.85 20.29
CA GLU A 224 -43.11 12.15 20.85
C GLU A 224 -43.44 12.59 22.30
N GLY A 225 -42.67 13.50 22.89
CA GLY A 225 -42.88 13.99 24.24
C GLY A 225 -42.79 12.92 25.32
N LYS A 226 -42.18 11.77 25.01
CA LYS A 226 -42.05 10.63 25.94
C LYS A 226 -41.10 10.89 27.11
N HIS A 227 -40.72 12.13 27.32
CA HIS A 227 -39.92 12.55 28.49
C HIS A 227 -40.65 12.39 29.83
N THR A 228 -41.93 12.04 29.77
CA THR A 228 -42.72 11.90 30.95
C THR A 228 -43.65 10.69 30.81
N ASN A 229 -43.16 9.51 31.12
CA ASN A 229 -44.08 8.54 31.70
C ASN A 229 -44.25 8.94 33.18
N PRO A 230 -45.39 9.53 33.57
CA PRO A 230 -45.58 10.02 34.93
C PRO A 230 -45.56 8.91 35.98
N GLU A 231 -45.64 7.65 35.54
CA GLU A 231 -45.65 6.47 36.41
C GLU A 231 -44.26 5.85 36.61
N ASP A 232 -43.25 6.22 35.78
CA ASP A 232 -41.89 5.68 35.90
C ASP A 232 -40.97 6.74 36.54
N ASP A 233 -41.06 6.85 37.87
CA ASP A 233 -40.28 7.80 38.68
C ASP A 233 -38.74 7.58 38.62
N LYS A 234 -38.29 6.57 37.87
CA LYS A 234 -36.88 6.20 37.66
C LYS A 234 -36.30 6.68 36.36
N SER A 235 -37.11 7.18 35.41
CA SER A 235 -36.60 7.72 34.18
C SER A 235 -35.89 9.07 34.40
N PRO A 236 -34.65 9.26 33.95
CA PRO A 236 -33.96 10.53 34.15
C PRO A 236 -34.74 11.66 33.46
N LYS A 237 -35.23 12.61 34.25
CA LYS A 237 -35.90 13.84 33.76
C LYS A 237 -34.82 14.75 33.18
N TRP A 238 -34.58 14.67 31.89
CA TRP A 238 -33.68 15.60 31.22
C TRP A 238 -34.25 17.00 31.18
N LYS A 239 -33.41 17.98 31.51
CA LYS A 239 -33.77 19.38 31.30
C LYS A 239 -33.74 19.68 29.80
N GLU A 240 -34.61 20.57 29.33
CA GLU A 240 -34.67 20.99 27.92
C GLU A 240 -33.30 21.42 27.40
N SER A 241 -32.49 22.12 28.21
CA SER A 241 -31.11 22.49 27.87
C SER A 241 -30.17 21.30 27.66
N GLU A 242 -30.38 20.20 28.39
CA GLU A 242 -29.58 18.98 28.26
C GLU A 242 -29.93 18.21 26.97
N VAL A 243 -31.23 18.20 26.64
CA VAL A 243 -31.73 17.61 25.39
C VAL A 243 -31.15 18.36 24.20
N THR A 244 -31.23 19.69 24.19
CA THR A 244 -30.68 20.52 23.11
C THR A 244 -29.18 20.32 22.97
N LEU A 245 -28.42 20.32 24.08
CA LEU A 245 -26.99 20.10 24.06
C LEU A 245 -26.62 18.72 23.47
N ARG A 246 -27.39 17.68 23.80
CA ARG A 246 -27.18 16.35 23.23
C ARG A 246 -27.47 16.32 21.74
N GLN A 247 -28.57 16.91 21.31
CA GLN A 247 -28.90 17.01 19.88
C GLN A 247 -27.81 17.73 19.11
N ASP A 248 -27.27 18.84 19.61
CA ASP A 248 -26.16 19.56 18.97
C ASP A 248 -24.92 18.69 18.85
N ARG A 249 -24.59 17.92 19.89
CA ARG A 249 -23.44 16.98 19.87
C ARG A 249 -23.65 15.84 18.91
N TYR A 250 -24.86 15.26 18.83
CA TYR A 250 -25.15 14.22 17.82
C TYR A 250 -25.08 14.77 16.40
N GLN A 251 -25.57 15.99 16.17
CA GLN A 251 -25.44 16.64 14.85
C GLN A 251 -23.98 16.87 14.49
N ALA A 252 -23.16 17.32 15.44
CA ALA A 252 -21.73 17.48 15.22
C ALA A 252 -21.06 16.14 14.87
N LEU A 253 -21.36 15.07 15.60
CA LEU A 253 -20.83 13.73 15.35
C LEU A 253 -21.26 13.18 13.98
N LYS A 254 -22.51 13.42 13.59
CA LYS A 254 -23.02 13.08 12.25
C LYS A 254 -22.24 13.77 11.14
N LEU A 255 -22.00 15.07 11.28
CA LEU A 255 -21.21 15.83 10.29
C LEU A 255 -19.76 15.34 10.23
N GLU A 256 -19.19 15.03 11.38
CA GLU A 256 -17.85 14.45 11.47
C GLU A 256 -17.78 13.08 10.78
N ALA A 257 -18.73 12.18 11.05
CA ALA A 257 -18.81 10.87 10.41
C ALA A 257 -18.93 10.99 8.88
N ALA A 258 -19.82 11.86 8.41
CA ALA A 258 -19.97 12.11 6.97
C ALA A 258 -18.69 12.64 6.32
N ALA A 259 -17.95 13.53 7.00
CA ALA A 259 -16.68 14.04 6.51
C ALA A 259 -15.61 12.93 6.43
N ARG A 260 -15.54 12.04 7.43
CA ARG A 260 -14.60 10.91 7.45
C ARG A 260 -14.91 9.87 6.37
N VAL A 261 -16.19 9.52 6.20
CA VAL A 261 -16.62 8.62 5.11
C VAL A 261 -16.28 9.23 3.75
N LYS A 262 -16.58 10.51 3.54
CA LYS A 262 -16.26 11.20 2.29
C LYS A 262 -14.75 11.22 2.00
N ARG A 263 -13.93 11.40 3.02
CA ARG A 263 -12.48 11.28 2.91
C ARG A 263 -12.07 9.87 2.49
N ALA A 264 -12.61 8.84 3.16
CA ALA A 264 -12.30 7.45 2.89
C ALA A 264 -12.68 7.05 1.45
N GLU A 265 -13.82 7.50 0.93
CA GLU A 265 -14.23 7.31 -0.47
C GLU A 265 -13.22 7.89 -1.47
N LEU A 266 -12.79 9.14 -1.24
CA LEU A 266 -11.81 9.80 -2.12
C LEU A 266 -10.45 9.09 -2.11
N ILE A 267 -10.01 8.63 -0.94
CA ILE A 267 -8.78 7.84 -0.79
C ILE A 267 -8.93 6.49 -1.48
N SER A 268 -10.07 5.80 -1.27
CA SER A 268 -10.38 4.51 -1.90
C SER A 268 -10.27 4.59 -3.42
N GLU A 269 -10.92 5.55 -4.04
CA GLU A 269 -10.88 5.73 -5.49
C GLU A 269 -9.44 5.88 -6.01
N ARG A 270 -8.63 6.70 -5.35
CA ARG A 270 -7.23 6.91 -5.71
C ARG A 270 -6.37 5.68 -5.43
N MET A 271 -6.61 4.99 -4.31
CA MET A 271 -5.90 3.77 -3.97
C MET A 271 -6.13 2.66 -5.01
N LEU A 272 -7.39 2.45 -5.42
CA LEU A 272 -7.72 1.47 -6.45
C LEU A 272 -7.05 1.78 -7.79
N ARG A 273 -7.00 3.06 -8.20
CA ARG A 273 -6.25 3.48 -9.40
C ARG A 273 -4.74 3.22 -9.24
N SER A 274 -4.20 3.52 -8.07
CA SER A 274 -2.78 3.28 -7.75
C SER A 274 -2.42 1.80 -7.80
N VAL A 275 -3.28 0.93 -7.29
CA VAL A 275 -3.10 -0.54 -7.36
C VAL A 275 -3.19 -1.04 -8.81
N ALA A 276 -4.11 -0.51 -9.61
CA ALA A 276 -4.20 -0.83 -11.04
C ALA A 276 -2.93 -0.37 -11.79
N GLY A 277 -2.43 0.84 -11.48
CA GLY A 277 -1.17 1.37 -12.00
C GLY A 277 0.03 0.49 -11.63
N PHE A 278 0.10 0.02 -10.38
CA PHE A 278 1.12 -0.92 -9.91
C PHE A 278 1.17 -2.19 -10.77
N ARG A 279 0.00 -2.82 -11.00
CA ARG A 279 -0.07 -4.04 -11.83
C ARG A 279 0.43 -3.80 -13.24
N GLY A 280 -0.01 -2.73 -13.90
CA GLY A 280 0.42 -2.36 -15.23
C GLY A 280 1.91 -2.04 -15.30
N ALA A 281 2.43 -1.29 -14.35
CA ALA A 281 3.85 -0.93 -14.28
C ALA A 281 4.74 -2.15 -14.00
N HIS A 282 4.29 -3.11 -13.17
CA HIS A 282 5.02 -4.35 -12.92
C HIS A 282 5.14 -5.22 -14.19
N GLU A 283 4.07 -5.31 -15.00
CA GLU A 283 4.13 -6.04 -16.27
C GLU A 283 5.06 -5.36 -17.27
N ASP A 284 5.01 -4.03 -17.37
CA ASP A 284 5.91 -3.29 -18.25
C ASP A 284 7.36 -3.36 -17.78
N LEU A 285 7.62 -3.43 -16.49
CA LEU A 285 8.97 -3.57 -15.95
C LEU A 285 9.66 -4.82 -16.50
N PHE A 286 8.93 -5.94 -16.66
CA PHE A 286 9.46 -7.15 -17.29
C PHE A 286 9.85 -6.90 -18.75
N VAL A 287 8.98 -6.23 -19.51
CA VAL A 287 9.23 -5.88 -20.92
C VAL A 287 10.44 -4.94 -21.05
N ILE A 288 10.54 -3.94 -20.17
CA ILE A 288 11.64 -2.96 -20.14
C ILE A 288 12.98 -3.65 -19.90
N ILE A 289 13.02 -4.64 -19.00
CA ILE A 289 14.27 -5.36 -18.69
C ILE A 289 14.65 -6.32 -19.81
N GLN A 290 13.69 -6.89 -20.53
CA GLN A 290 13.96 -7.78 -21.65
C GLN A 290 14.40 -7.02 -22.90
N SER A 291 13.81 -5.88 -23.19
CA SER A 291 14.04 -5.13 -24.41
C SER A 291 15.01 -3.97 -24.17
N ASN A 292 15.72 -3.56 -25.22
CA ASN A 292 16.49 -2.31 -25.19
C ASN A 292 15.61 -1.07 -25.48
N LYS A 293 14.31 -1.28 -25.75
CA LYS A 293 13.32 -0.20 -25.93
C LYS A 293 12.66 0.05 -24.58
N VAL A 294 12.96 1.17 -23.98
CA VAL A 294 12.39 1.57 -22.69
C VAL A 294 11.30 2.59 -22.97
N THR A 295 10.03 2.18 -22.85
CA THR A 295 8.89 3.08 -22.70
C THR A 295 8.58 3.16 -21.20
N LEU A 296 8.45 4.37 -20.67
CA LEU A 296 8.22 4.60 -19.24
C LEU A 296 6.76 4.94 -18.93
N ASP A 297 5.90 4.95 -19.94
CA ASP A 297 4.54 5.51 -19.86
C ASP A 297 3.72 4.93 -18.70
N LYS A 298 3.75 3.60 -18.49
CA LYS A 298 3.01 2.99 -17.38
C LYS A 298 3.68 3.21 -16.03
N ILE A 299 5.02 3.22 -15.98
CA ILE A 299 5.74 3.55 -14.73
C ILE A 299 5.52 5.01 -14.37
N ASP A 300 5.52 5.91 -15.35
CA ASP A 300 5.25 7.33 -15.15
C ASP A 300 3.79 7.57 -14.75
N GLY A 301 2.85 6.86 -15.38
CA GLY A 301 1.45 6.85 -15.00
C GLY A 301 1.26 6.36 -13.56
N TYR A 302 1.87 5.26 -13.20
CA TYR A 302 1.83 4.73 -11.83
C TYR A 302 2.39 5.73 -10.81
N TYR A 303 3.54 6.32 -11.09
CA TYR A 303 4.12 7.38 -10.25
C TYR A 303 3.15 8.55 -10.08
N THR A 304 2.51 9.00 -11.15
CA THR A 304 1.56 10.12 -11.13
C THR A 304 0.34 9.82 -10.26
N GLU A 305 -0.18 8.58 -10.31
CA GLU A 305 -1.30 8.17 -9.44
C GLU A 305 -0.88 8.19 -7.96
N ILE A 306 0.30 7.68 -7.62
CA ILE A 306 0.80 7.70 -6.23
C ILE A 306 1.08 9.11 -5.74
N ASP A 307 1.70 9.98 -6.54
CA ASP A 307 1.92 11.38 -6.19
C ASP A 307 0.59 12.10 -5.94
N SER A 308 -0.42 11.83 -6.78
CA SER A 308 -1.77 12.35 -6.62
C SER A 308 -2.44 11.86 -5.33
N LEU A 309 -2.28 10.58 -4.98
CA LEU A 309 -2.79 10.01 -3.72
C LEU A 309 -2.12 10.66 -2.51
N ILE A 310 -0.81 10.81 -2.51
CA ILE A 310 -0.04 11.46 -1.43
C ILE A 310 -0.49 12.92 -1.24
N ARG A 311 -0.65 13.67 -2.33
CA ARG A 311 -1.13 15.06 -2.28
C ARG A 311 -2.54 15.13 -1.70
N LEU A 312 -3.44 14.25 -2.13
CA LEU A 312 -4.81 14.18 -1.60
C LEU A 312 -4.79 13.90 -0.09
N SER A 313 -4.04 12.89 0.35
CA SER A 313 -3.92 12.55 1.79
C SER A 313 -3.43 13.75 2.62
N LYS A 314 -2.43 14.50 2.12
CA LYS A 314 -1.92 15.70 2.79
C LYS A 314 -2.96 16.83 2.86
N ILE A 315 -3.72 17.05 1.79
CA ILE A 315 -4.78 18.08 1.76
C ILE A 315 -5.87 17.74 2.76
N LEU A 316 -6.30 16.48 2.80
CA LEU A 316 -7.35 16.01 3.71
C LEU A 316 -6.91 16.11 5.17
N ALA A 317 -5.70 15.65 5.50
CA ALA A 317 -5.13 15.79 6.85
C ALA A 317 -4.95 17.26 7.31
N ALA A 318 -4.69 18.18 6.39
CA ALA A 318 -4.59 19.61 6.72
C ALA A 318 -5.96 20.26 7.02
N LYS A 319 -7.04 19.76 6.44
CA LYS A 319 -8.41 20.24 6.70
C LYS A 319 -8.93 19.79 8.07
N GLU A 320 -8.53 18.62 8.56
CA GLU A 320 -8.96 18.09 9.86
C GLU A 320 -8.32 18.83 11.06
N ARG A 321 -7.22 19.55 10.83
CA ARG A 321 -6.51 20.32 11.87
C ARG A 321 -7.05 21.74 12.07
N LYS A 322 -8.00 22.18 11.26
CA LYS A 322 -8.62 23.50 11.32
C LYS A 322 -10.01 23.44 11.90
#